data_36aa18aac2879b998cf44745cac22a40
#
_entry.id   36aa18aac2879b998cf44745cac22a40
#
_cell.length_a   1.000
_cell.length_b   1.000
_cell.length_c   1.000
_cell.angle_alpha   90.00
_cell.angle_beta   90.00
_cell.angle_gamma   90.00
#
_symmetry.space_group_name_H-M   'P 1'
#
loop_
_entity.id
_entity.type
_entity.pdbx_description
1 polymer ?
#
loop_
_entity_poly.entity_id
_entity_poly.type
_entity_poly.pdbx_seq_one_letter_code
_entity_poly.pdbx_strand_id
1 'polypeptide(L)'
;MKKILLIAILIVVLSVYPIFNIMGLSQNAVKPSESDLSKGNEIINSLSGYDVKEAQKNVQTAEKIRNDRYGNYLKVESVLKGLDNGTTTYRKVFKNVCIVGDSLMDGLEAYGILNSNNLITQVSASLYHLSGNVKKIIKINPPVLILHYGVNMISTEQKHLSNYINMYADIIKQLKGALPDTRIIVSGLFPVDRGIAKAKRFSMIGEYNKNLKAMCKKLDVEFMDSSSVLKAHPECYGSDGIHLSKAFYEKYWLRFIIREMGIVG
;
A
#
# COMPACT_ATOMS: atom_id res chain seq x y z
N MET A 1 16.76 -2.62 -15.38
CA MET A 1 17.44 -3.49 -14.39
C MET A 1 18.95 -3.63 -14.62
N LYS A 2 19.44 -4.00 -15.82
CA LYS A 2 20.90 -4.14 -16.08
C LYS A 2 21.72 -2.85 -15.85
N LYS A 3 21.17 -1.66 -16.20
CA LYS A 3 21.85 -0.36 -16.00
C LYS A 3 22.04 0.01 -14.51
N ILE A 4 21.08 -0.31 -13.66
CA ILE A 4 21.14 -0.03 -12.21
C ILE A 4 22.19 -0.93 -11.53
N LEU A 5 22.31 -2.17 -11.97
CA LEU A 5 23.29 -3.11 -11.45
C LEU A 5 24.74 -2.69 -11.80
N LEU A 6 24.97 -2.15 -13.00
CA LEU A 6 26.29 -1.66 -13.42
C LEU A 6 26.73 -0.42 -12.62
N ILE A 7 25.84 0.50 -12.34
CA ILE A 7 26.11 1.70 -11.53
C ILE A 7 26.41 1.31 -10.07
N ALA A 8 25.68 0.33 -9.53
CA ALA A 8 25.94 -0.19 -8.19
C ALA A 8 27.32 -0.86 -8.09
N ILE A 9 27.75 -1.60 -9.11
CA ILE A 9 29.09 -2.23 -9.18
C ILE A 9 30.17 -1.14 -9.28
N LEU A 10 29.98 -0.08 -10.05
CA LEU A 10 30.95 1.01 -10.18
C LEU A 10 31.13 1.79 -8.85
N ILE A 11 30.05 2.03 -8.12
CA ILE A 11 30.10 2.69 -6.80
C ILE A 11 30.82 1.80 -5.78
N VAL A 12 30.63 0.50 -5.80
CA VAL A 12 31.34 -0.46 -4.93
C VAL A 12 32.83 -0.47 -5.27
N VAL A 13 33.21 -0.49 -6.54
CA VAL A 13 34.61 -0.47 -6.96
C VAL A 13 35.29 0.84 -6.57
N LEU A 14 34.65 1.99 -6.76
CA LEU A 14 35.21 3.32 -6.41
C LEU A 14 35.25 3.58 -4.90
N SER A 15 34.38 2.95 -4.11
CA SER A 15 34.40 3.10 -2.64
C SER A 15 35.32 2.11 -1.93
N VAL A 16 35.57 0.96 -2.52
CA VAL A 16 36.43 -0.09 -1.94
C VAL A 16 37.91 0.10 -2.29
N TYR A 17 38.20 0.66 -3.47
CA TYR A 17 39.60 0.89 -3.91
C TYR A 17 40.41 1.81 -2.98
N PRO A 18 39.91 2.94 -2.45
CA PRO A 18 40.63 3.74 -1.46
C PRO A 18 40.85 3.02 -0.13
N ILE A 19 39.93 2.16 0.30
CA ILE A 19 40.04 1.43 1.56
C ILE A 19 41.16 0.38 1.52
N PHE A 20 41.33 -0.29 0.39
CA PHE A 20 42.42 -1.25 0.18
C PHE A 20 43.80 -0.56 0.18
N ASN A 21 43.90 0.68 -0.33
CA ASN A 21 45.14 1.46 -0.30
C ASN A 21 45.51 1.97 1.11
N ILE A 22 44.52 2.30 1.93
CA ILE A 22 44.73 2.77 3.31
C ILE A 22 45.14 1.64 4.25
N MET A 23 44.76 0.39 3.95
CA MET A 23 45.03 -0.77 4.81
C MET A 23 46.42 -1.42 4.58
N GLY A 24 47.29 -0.84 3.76
CA GLY A 24 48.67 -1.35 3.59
C GLY A 24 48.76 -2.69 2.85
N LEU A 25 47.74 -3.12 2.13
CA LEU A 25 47.69 -4.37 1.38
C LEU A 25 48.34 -4.27 -0.01
N SER A 26 49.00 -3.14 -0.32
CA SER A 26 49.54 -2.88 -1.67
C SER A 26 50.95 -3.39 -1.92
N GLN A 27 51.59 -4.11 -1.01
CA GLN A 27 53.00 -4.56 -1.21
C GLN A 27 53.16 -5.72 -2.21
N ASN A 28 52.04 -6.30 -2.71
CA ASN A 28 52.07 -7.32 -3.75
C ASN A 28 51.14 -7.00 -4.92
N ALA A 29 51.04 -5.72 -5.31
CA ALA A 29 50.30 -5.36 -6.50
C ALA A 29 50.98 -5.95 -7.74
N VAL A 30 50.49 -7.06 -8.25
CA VAL A 30 50.88 -7.61 -9.55
C VAL A 30 50.61 -6.53 -10.60
N LYS A 31 51.65 -6.13 -11.36
CA LYS A 31 51.44 -5.22 -12.50
C LYS A 31 50.36 -5.81 -13.41
N PRO A 32 49.33 -5.03 -13.78
CA PRO A 32 48.28 -5.55 -14.66
C PRO A 32 48.90 -5.99 -15.98
N SER A 33 48.43 -7.11 -16.52
CA SER A 33 48.85 -7.60 -17.84
C SER A 33 48.36 -6.65 -18.93
N GLU A 34 48.95 -6.67 -20.13
CA GLU A 34 48.47 -5.95 -21.30
C GLU A 34 47.00 -6.30 -21.62
N SER A 35 46.60 -7.53 -21.38
CA SER A 35 45.21 -8.00 -21.50
C SER A 35 44.27 -7.30 -20.50
N ASP A 36 44.72 -7.06 -19.27
CA ASP A 36 43.88 -6.37 -18.25
C ASP A 36 43.77 -4.88 -18.56
N LEU A 37 44.86 -4.27 -19.08
CA LEU A 37 44.85 -2.89 -19.53
C LEU A 37 43.93 -2.70 -20.77
N SER A 38 43.95 -3.65 -21.72
CA SER A 38 43.05 -3.64 -22.87
C SER A 38 41.58 -3.73 -22.46
N LYS A 39 41.23 -4.67 -21.57
CA LYS A 39 39.88 -4.80 -21.00
C LYS A 39 39.44 -3.55 -20.23
N GLY A 40 40.37 -2.95 -19.46
CA GLY A 40 40.11 -1.69 -18.75
C GLY A 40 39.79 -0.57 -19.72
N ASN A 41 40.52 -0.42 -20.83
CA ASN A 41 40.28 0.56 -21.87
C ASN A 41 38.93 0.32 -22.61
N GLU A 42 38.58 -0.93 -22.88
CA GLU A 42 37.25 -1.25 -23.45
C GLU A 42 36.10 -0.80 -22.51
N ILE A 43 36.27 -1.05 -21.20
CA ILE A 43 35.29 -0.61 -20.19
C ILE A 43 35.22 0.93 -20.17
N ILE A 44 36.36 1.62 -20.13
CA ILE A 44 36.41 3.08 -20.13
C ILE A 44 35.76 3.65 -21.43
N ASN A 45 36.08 3.07 -22.58
CA ASN A 45 35.48 3.50 -23.85
C ASN A 45 33.96 3.20 -23.90
N SER A 46 33.51 2.12 -23.34
CA SER A 46 32.07 1.82 -23.21
C SER A 46 31.33 2.77 -22.27
N LEU A 47 32.05 3.35 -21.29
CA LEU A 47 31.51 4.34 -20.35
C LEU A 47 31.58 5.79 -20.87
N SER A 48 32.43 6.08 -21.89
CA SER A 48 32.59 7.43 -22.46
C SER A 48 31.31 8.00 -23.10
N GLY A 49 30.32 7.17 -23.42
CA GLY A 49 29.00 7.57 -23.90
C GLY A 49 27.95 7.86 -22.82
N TYR A 50 28.30 7.74 -21.53
CA TYR A 50 27.34 8.02 -20.44
C TYR A 50 27.41 9.46 -19.98
N ASP A 51 26.23 10.09 -19.90
CA ASP A 51 26.12 11.43 -19.30
C ASP A 51 26.31 11.30 -17.78
N VAL A 52 27.48 11.72 -17.31
CA VAL A 52 27.85 11.70 -15.88
C VAL A 52 26.88 12.57 -15.05
N LYS A 53 26.35 13.67 -15.61
CA LYS A 53 25.37 14.52 -14.91
C LYS A 53 24.04 13.81 -14.74
N GLU A 54 23.58 13.09 -15.77
CA GLU A 54 22.37 12.27 -15.67
C GLU A 54 22.55 11.11 -14.67
N ALA A 55 23.70 10.46 -14.68
CA ALA A 55 24.02 9.41 -13.71
C ALA A 55 24.04 9.95 -12.27
N GLN A 56 24.66 11.11 -12.04
CA GLN A 56 24.68 11.76 -10.71
C GLN A 56 23.25 12.14 -10.26
N LYS A 57 22.43 12.70 -11.14
CA LYS A 57 21.02 13.03 -10.85
C LYS A 57 20.23 11.77 -10.47
N ASN A 58 20.44 10.66 -11.17
CA ASN A 58 19.78 9.39 -10.90
C ASN A 58 20.19 8.82 -9.53
N VAL A 59 21.48 8.91 -9.16
CA VAL A 59 21.98 8.52 -7.84
C VAL A 59 21.36 9.39 -6.75
N GLN A 60 21.38 10.72 -6.88
CA GLN A 60 20.76 11.63 -5.91
C GLN A 60 19.25 11.34 -5.74
N THR A 61 18.57 11.09 -6.85
CA THR A 61 17.14 10.73 -6.83
C THR A 61 16.92 9.39 -6.09
N ALA A 62 17.76 8.39 -6.34
CA ALA A 62 17.67 7.10 -5.66
C ALA A 62 17.98 7.21 -4.15
N GLU A 63 18.96 8.04 -3.77
CA GLU A 63 19.27 8.32 -2.36
C GLU A 63 18.14 9.04 -1.66
N LYS A 64 17.52 10.03 -2.29
CA LYS A 64 16.34 10.71 -1.76
C LYS A 64 15.20 9.74 -1.52
N ILE A 65 14.85 8.91 -2.53
CA ILE A 65 13.80 7.88 -2.40
C ILE A 65 14.10 6.91 -1.25
N ARG A 66 15.35 6.48 -1.11
CA ARG A 66 15.78 5.61 -0.01
C ARG A 66 15.60 6.27 1.35
N ASN A 67 16.03 7.53 1.48
CA ASN A 67 15.95 8.26 2.74
C ASN A 67 14.49 8.56 3.11
N ASP A 68 13.64 8.89 2.13
CA ASP A 68 12.20 9.10 2.34
C ASP A 68 11.52 7.80 2.80
N ARG A 69 11.85 6.66 2.19
CA ARG A 69 11.34 5.34 2.61
C ARG A 69 11.79 4.97 4.03
N TYR A 70 13.06 5.22 4.35
CA TYR A 70 13.60 4.96 5.69
C TYR A 70 12.93 5.87 6.73
N GLY A 71 12.77 7.15 6.43
CA GLY A 71 12.06 8.09 7.31
C GLY A 71 10.61 7.69 7.55
N ASN A 72 9.89 7.23 6.51
CA ASN A 72 8.54 6.72 6.64
C ASN A 72 8.48 5.43 7.47
N TYR A 73 9.42 4.50 7.25
CA TYR A 73 9.54 3.29 8.05
C TYR A 73 9.71 3.61 9.54
N LEU A 74 10.61 4.54 9.89
CA LEU A 74 10.83 4.94 11.30
C LEU A 74 9.57 5.56 11.92
N LYS A 75 8.81 6.37 11.17
CA LYS A 75 7.53 6.93 11.65
C LYS A 75 6.50 5.82 11.91
N VAL A 76 6.35 4.88 10.98
CA VAL A 76 5.45 3.72 11.14
C VAL A 76 5.81 2.93 12.39
N GLU A 77 7.08 2.56 12.57
CA GLU A 77 7.53 1.80 13.74
C GLU A 77 7.32 2.57 15.06
N SER A 78 7.55 3.89 15.04
CA SER A 78 7.27 4.75 16.20
C SER A 78 5.79 4.75 16.58
N VAL A 79 4.90 4.85 15.59
CA VAL A 79 3.43 4.79 15.79
C VAL A 79 3.01 3.44 16.35
N LEU A 80 3.51 2.33 15.78
CA LEU A 80 3.17 0.98 16.23
C LEU A 80 3.64 0.74 17.66
N LYS A 81 4.87 1.16 18.00
CA LYS A 81 5.39 1.12 19.36
C LYS A 81 4.55 1.98 20.31
N GLY A 82 4.10 3.15 19.86
CA GLY A 82 3.21 4.03 20.63
C GLY A 82 1.85 3.39 20.91
N LEU A 83 1.31 2.62 19.98
CA LEU A 83 0.08 1.84 20.19
C LEU A 83 0.30 0.69 21.18
N ASP A 84 1.47 0.01 21.13
CA ASP A 84 1.79 -1.10 22.03
C ASP A 84 1.98 -0.65 23.49
N ASN A 85 2.58 0.51 23.71
CA ASN A 85 2.85 1.04 25.04
C ASN A 85 1.82 2.07 25.54
N GLY A 86 0.74 2.31 24.78
CA GLY A 86 -0.35 3.20 25.15
C GLY A 86 -0.04 4.71 25.04
N THR A 87 1.11 5.12 24.47
CA THR A 87 1.44 6.55 24.29
C THR A 87 0.69 7.20 23.13
N THR A 88 0.10 6.41 22.23
CA THR A 88 -0.84 6.86 21.22
C THR A 88 -2.07 5.96 21.12
N THR A 89 -3.06 6.34 20.32
CA THR A 89 -4.30 5.58 20.11
C THR A 89 -4.66 5.56 18.63
N TYR A 90 -5.43 4.56 18.18
CA TYR A 90 -5.94 4.53 16.81
C TYR A 90 -6.71 5.80 16.44
N ARG A 91 -7.47 6.40 17.37
CA ARG A 91 -8.19 7.66 17.14
C ARG A 91 -7.27 8.82 16.81
N LYS A 92 -6.08 8.88 17.42
CA LYS A 92 -5.06 9.91 17.09
C LYS A 92 -4.39 9.61 15.75
N VAL A 93 -4.02 8.35 15.50
CA VAL A 93 -3.35 7.93 14.27
C VAL A 93 -4.27 8.12 13.04
N PHE A 94 -5.55 7.84 13.17
CA PHE A 94 -6.52 7.93 12.07
C PHE A 94 -7.31 9.24 12.06
N LYS A 95 -6.90 10.28 12.80
CA LYS A 95 -7.65 11.55 12.89
C LYS A 95 -7.91 12.23 11.53
N ASN A 96 -7.02 12.04 10.56
CA ASN A 96 -7.08 12.61 9.22
C ASN A 96 -7.57 11.61 8.16
N VAL A 97 -8.08 10.46 8.59
CA VAL A 97 -8.58 9.39 7.71
C VAL A 97 -10.09 9.30 7.84
N CYS A 98 -10.80 9.32 6.72
CA CYS A 98 -12.22 8.96 6.66
C CYS A 98 -12.35 7.54 6.09
N ILE A 99 -13.01 6.65 6.83
CA ILE A 99 -13.32 5.29 6.38
C ILE A 99 -14.80 5.22 6.06
N VAL A 100 -15.12 4.78 4.86
CA VAL A 100 -16.48 4.69 4.37
C VAL A 100 -16.76 3.25 3.94
N GLY A 101 -17.83 2.65 4.49
CA GLY A 101 -18.05 1.24 4.23
C GLY A 101 -19.39 0.67 4.70
N ASP A 102 -19.51 -0.63 4.55
CA ASP A 102 -20.65 -1.42 4.99
C ASP A 102 -20.51 -1.89 6.46
N SER A 103 -21.28 -2.91 6.86
CA SER A 103 -21.28 -3.44 8.24
C SER A 103 -19.91 -3.92 8.71
N LEU A 104 -19.02 -4.31 7.80
CA LEU A 104 -17.66 -4.69 8.18
C LEU A 104 -16.86 -3.50 8.72
N MET A 105 -17.07 -2.30 8.19
CA MET A 105 -16.43 -1.08 8.72
C MET A 105 -17.14 -0.51 9.93
N ASP A 106 -18.44 -0.79 10.11
CA ASP A 106 -19.23 -0.41 11.28
C ASP A 106 -18.66 -0.99 12.59
N GLY A 107 -18.03 -2.15 12.52
CA GLY A 107 -17.32 -2.75 13.64
C GLY A 107 -16.26 -1.84 14.30
N LEU A 108 -15.66 -0.90 13.55
CA LEU A 108 -14.69 0.07 14.08
C LEU A 108 -15.31 1.00 15.13
N GLU A 109 -16.56 1.40 14.95
CA GLU A 109 -17.32 2.21 15.93
C GLU A 109 -17.93 1.33 17.00
N ALA A 110 -18.57 0.24 16.62
CA ALA A 110 -19.22 -0.69 17.54
C ALA A 110 -18.27 -1.24 18.62
N TYR A 111 -17.00 -1.47 18.27
CA TYR A 111 -15.97 -1.86 19.23
C TYR A 111 -15.26 -0.68 19.91
N GLY A 112 -15.66 0.56 19.65
CA GLY A 112 -15.10 1.77 20.25
C GLY A 112 -13.66 2.10 19.81
N ILE A 113 -13.21 1.58 18.67
CA ILE A 113 -11.82 1.74 18.19
C ILE A 113 -11.65 3.12 17.53
N LEU A 114 -12.56 3.50 16.64
CA LEU A 114 -12.59 4.82 16.00
C LEU A 114 -13.90 5.55 16.35
N ASN A 115 -13.98 6.85 16.06
CA ASN A 115 -15.16 7.69 16.29
C ASN A 115 -15.96 7.85 15.01
N SER A 116 -17.26 8.16 15.16
CA SER A 116 -18.17 8.53 14.06
C SER A 116 -17.67 9.69 13.19
N ASN A 117 -16.82 10.57 13.71
CA ASN A 117 -16.20 11.65 12.93
C ASN A 117 -15.31 11.16 11.79
N ASN A 118 -14.78 9.94 11.91
CA ASN A 118 -13.87 9.31 10.95
C ASN A 118 -14.58 8.24 10.11
N LEU A 119 -15.85 7.96 10.38
CA LEU A 119 -16.59 6.84 9.82
C LEU A 119 -17.86 7.31 9.12
N ILE A 120 -18.13 6.77 7.95
CA ILE A 120 -19.41 6.81 7.27
C ILE A 120 -19.79 5.38 6.96
N THR A 121 -20.42 4.72 7.91
CA THR A 121 -20.74 3.30 7.83
C THR A 121 -22.25 3.07 7.93
N GLN A 122 -22.71 1.97 7.34
CA GLN A 122 -24.09 1.56 7.44
C GLN A 122 -24.19 0.04 7.26
N VAL A 123 -24.96 -0.60 8.13
CA VAL A 123 -25.27 -2.03 8.00
C VAL A 123 -25.97 -2.29 6.67
N SER A 124 -25.58 -3.40 6.01
CA SER A 124 -26.10 -3.78 4.68
C SER A 124 -25.87 -2.76 3.56
N ALA A 125 -24.97 -1.80 3.76
CA ALA A 125 -24.68 -0.79 2.74
C ALA A 125 -24.07 -1.39 1.46
N SER A 126 -24.32 -0.69 0.37
CA SER A 126 -23.87 -1.02 -0.98
C SER A 126 -23.32 0.23 -1.66
N LEU A 127 -22.86 0.13 -2.91
CA LEU A 127 -22.39 1.29 -3.68
C LEU A 127 -23.49 2.36 -3.90
N TYR A 128 -24.77 2.01 -3.83
CA TYR A 128 -25.85 2.99 -3.85
C TYR A 128 -25.79 3.92 -2.63
N HIS A 129 -25.46 3.36 -1.45
CA HIS A 129 -25.27 4.15 -0.24
C HIS A 129 -23.98 4.99 -0.32
N LEU A 130 -22.90 4.45 -0.91
CA LEU A 130 -21.69 5.24 -1.17
C LEU A 130 -22.01 6.42 -2.09
N SER A 131 -22.74 6.20 -3.18
CA SER A 131 -23.19 7.27 -4.09
C SER A 131 -23.98 8.34 -3.36
N GLY A 132 -24.90 7.95 -2.48
CA GLY A 132 -25.67 8.88 -1.63
C GLY A 132 -24.81 9.69 -0.65
N ASN A 133 -23.66 9.14 -0.22
CA ASN A 133 -22.76 9.79 0.72
C ASN A 133 -21.69 10.67 0.06
N VAL A 134 -21.57 10.73 -1.27
CA VAL A 134 -20.55 11.52 -1.98
C VAL A 134 -20.52 12.97 -1.52
N LYS A 135 -21.67 13.63 -1.43
CA LYS A 135 -21.77 15.03 -0.96
C LYS A 135 -21.25 15.19 0.47
N LYS A 136 -21.52 14.22 1.37
CA LYS A 136 -21.03 14.23 2.75
C LYS A 136 -19.52 14.07 2.79
N ILE A 137 -18.96 13.16 1.99
CA ILE A 137 -17.51 12.93 1.88
C ILE A 137 -16.81 14.20 1.37
N ILE A 138 -17.35 14.82 0.32
CA ILE A 138 -16.81 16.08 -0.24
C ILE A 138 -16.83 17.19 0.82
N LYS A 139 -17.90 17.31 1.60
CA LYS A 139 -17.98 18.31 2.69
C LYS A 139 -16.95 18.08 3.79
N ILE A 140 -16.62 16.82 4.11
CA ILE A 140 -15.59 16.45 5.09
C ILE A 140 -14.21 16.81 4.56
N ASN A 141 -13.96 16.65 3.26
CA ASN A 141 -12.68 16.88 2.59
C ASN A 141 -11.49 16.22 3.31
N PRO A 142 -11.52 14.88 3.49
CA PRO A 142 -10.51 14.20 4.29
C PRO A 142 -9.18 14.12 3.54
N PRO A 143 -8.02 14.29 4.20
CA PRO A 143 -6.72 14.05 3.58
C PRO A 143 -6.55 12.62 3.04
N VAL A 144 -7.13 11.63 3.73
CA VAL A 144 -7.14 10.22 3.32
C VAL A 144 -8.56 9.67 3.38
N LEU A 145 -8.98 9.02 2.32
CA LEU A 145 -10.28 8.36 2.19
C LEU A 145 -10.09 6.88 1.92
N ILE A 146 -10.59 6.01 2.81
CA ILE A 146 -10.59 4.55 2.63
C ILE A 146 -12.02 4.12 2.33
N LEU A 147 -12.22 3.42 1.22
CA LEU A 147 -13.51 2.91 0.77
C LEU A 147 -13.52 1.37 0.86
N HIS A 148 -14.48 0.80 1.60
CA HIS A 148 -14.66 -0.66 1.71
C HIS A 148 -16.12 -1.03 1.48
N TYR A 149 -16.44 -1.51 0.29
CA TYR A 149 -17.79 -1.93 -0.10
C TYR A 149 -17.73 -3.17 -0.97
N GLY A 150 -18.72 -4.03 -0.85
CA GLY A 150 -18.93 -5.06 -1.85
C GLY A 150 -19.50 -6.37 -1.37
N VAL A 151 -19.31 -6.78 -0.11
CA VAL A 151 -19.81 -8.07 0.38
C VAL A 151 -21.33 -8.26 0.15
N ASN A 152 -22.07 -7.15 0.20
CA ASN A 152 -23.53 -7.13 -0.03
C ASN A 152 -23.93 -7.11 -1.52
N MET A 153 -22.96 -6.99 -2.43
CA MET A 153 -23.20 -6.87 -3.88
C MET A 153 -22.54 -8.01 -4.68
N ILE A 154 -21.94 -9.00 -4.01
CA ILE A 154 -21.31 -10.12 -4.68
C ILE A 154 -22.37 -10.98 -5.37
N SER A 155 -22.17 -11.23 -6.67
CA SER A 155 -22.99 -12.10 -7.51
C SER A 155 -22.09 -12.98 -8.36
N THR A 156 -22.62 -14.12 -8.78
CA THR A 156 -21.96 -15.02 -9.74
C THR A 156 -22.17 -14.59 -11.19
N GLU A 157 -23.02 -13.61 -11.43
CA GLU A 157 -23.30 -13.10 -12.76
C GLU A 157 -22.27 -12.06 -13.20
N GLN A 158 -21.65 -12.28 -14.35
CA GLN A 158 -20.65 -11.36 -14.91
C GLN A 158 -21.18 -9.94 -15.14
N LYS A 159 -22.48 -9.83 -15.49
CA LYS A 159 -23.14 -8.53 -15.68
C LYS A 159 -23.18 -7.73 -14.36
N HIS A 160 -23.42 -8.40 -13.23
CA HIS A 160 -23.43 -7.74 -11.92
C HIS A 160 -22.03 -7.27 -11.52
N LEU A 161 -20.99 -8.09 -11.76
CA LEU A 161 -19.60 -7.67 -11.55
C LEU A 161 -19.26 -6.43 -12.38
N SER A 162 -19.59 -6.44 -13.67
CA SER A 162 -19.31 -5.30 -14.56
C SER A 162 -20.04 -4.03 -14.09
N ASN A 163 -21.32 -4.14 -13.71
CA ASN A 163 -22.09 -3.02 -13.18
C ASN A 163 -21.50 -2.49 -11.86
N TYR A 164 -21.08 -3.39 -10.95
CA TYR A 164 -20.43 -3.02 -9.71
C TYR A 164 -19.15 -2.21 -9.96
N ILE A 165 -18.27 -2.70 -10.85
CA ILE A 165 -17.01 -2.03 -11.17
C ILE A 165 -17.25 -0.67 -11.84
N ASN A 166 -18.19 -0.58 -12.79
CA ASN A 166 -18.52 0.67 -13.46
C ASN A 166 -19.06 1.71 -12.48
N MET A 167 -20.03 1.32 -11.65
CA MET A 167 -20.58 2.20 -10.63
C MET A 167 -19.52 2.70 -9.64
N TYR A 168 -18.63 1.80 -9.20
CA TYR A 168 -17.55 2.20 -8.30
C TYR A 168 -16.59 3.19 -8.98
N ALA A 169 -16.24 2.91 -10.24
CA ALA A 169 -15.39 3.80 -11.03
C ALA A 169 -15.98 5.20 -11.19
N ASP A 170 -17.29 5.30 -11.43
CA ASP A 170 -17.94 6.60 -11.61
C ASP A 170 -18.00 7.40 -10.30
N ILE A 171 -18.20 6.72 -9.17
CA ILE A 171 -18.13 7.35 -7.84
C ILE A 171 -16.71 7.86 -7.56
N ILE A 172 -15.67 7.05 -7.86
CA ILE A 172 -14.28 7.47 -7.66
C ILE A 172 -13.90 8.66 -8.54
N LYS A 173 -14.32 8.70 -9.81
CA LYS A 173 -14.11 9.86 -10.69
C LYS A 173 -14.75 11.13 -10.11
N GLN A 174 -15.96 11.02 -9.59
CA GLN A 174 -16.65 12.13 -8.93
C GLN A 174 -15.87 12.65 -7.71
N LEU A 175 -15.41 11.72 -6.86
CA LEU A 175 -14.62 12.06 -5.68
C LEU A 175 -13.27 12.68 -6.06
N LYS A 176 -12.53 12.11 -7.02
CA LYS A 176 -11.26 12.69 -7.50
C LYS A 176 -11.42 14.09 -8.08
N GLY A 177 -12.49 14.32 -8.84
CA GLY A 177 -12.76 15.63 -9.42
C GLY A 177 -13.08 16.70 -8.38
N ALA A 178 -13.74 16.32 -7.28
CA ALA A 178 -14.12 17.23 -6.21
C ALA A 178 -13.06 17.35 -5.09
N LEU A 179 -12.19 16.37 -4.94
CA LEU A 179 -11.20 16.23 -3.87
C LEU A 179 -9.81 15.93 -4.45
N PRO A 180 -9.20 16.87 -5.19
CA PRO A 180 -7.94 16.61 -5.90
C PRO A 180 -6.77 16.26 -4.97
N ASP A 181 -6.77 16.74 -3.74
CA ASP A 181 -5.69 16.52 -2.76
C ASP A 181 -5.96 15.33 -1.83
N THR A 182 -7.13 14.68 -1.95
CA THR A 182 -7.48 13.52 -1.13
C THR A 182 -6.81 12.26 -1.68
N ARG A 183 -6.06 11.59 -0.85
CA ARG A 183 -5.54 10.25 -1.12
C ARG A 183 -6.67 9.22 -1.02
N ILE A 184 -7.10 8.64 -2.13
CA ILE A 184 -8.18 7.65 -2.18
C ILE A 184 -7.61 6.24 -2.20
N ILE A 185 -8.02 5.41 -1.25
CA ILE A 185 -7.64 4.02 -1.10
C ILE A 185 -8.89 3.15 -1.18
N VAL A 186 -8.94 2.25 -2.13
CA VAL A 186 -10.00 1.23 -2.23
C VAL A 186 -9.53 -0.04 -1.55
N SER A 187 -10.18 -0.44 -0.49
CA SER A 187 -9.94 -1.71 0.17
C SER A 187 -10.62 -2.84 -0.61
N GLY A 188 -9.87 -3.87 -0.92
CA GLY A 188 -10.41 -5.10 -1.49
C GLY A 188 -11.40 -5.77 -0.52
N LEU A 189 -12.31 -6.57 -1.07
CA LEU A 189 -13.26 -7.38 -0.31
C LEU A 189 -12.49 -8.39 0.55
N PHE A 190 -12.88 -8.51 1.80
CA PHE A 190 -12.34 -9.53 2.69
C PHE A 190 -12.79 -10.93 2.24
N PRO A 191 -11.94 -11.95 2.36
CA PRO A 191 -12.37 -13.32 2.25
C PRO A 191 -13.39 -13.63 3.36
N VAL A 192 -14.25 -14.60 3.12
CA VAL A 192 -15.15 -15.14 4.14
C VAL A 192 -14.59 -16.44 4.72
N ASP A 193 -15.09 -16.87 5.87
CA ASP A 193 -14.70 -18.13 6.48
C ASP A 193 -14.89 -19.32 5.53
N ARG A 194 -14.06 -20.35 5.66
CA ARG A 194 -14.07 -21.55 4.80
C ARG A 194 -15.42 -22.26 4.81
N GLY A 195 -16.14 -22.23 5.92
CA GLY A 195 -17.47 -22.84 6.04
C GLY A 195 -18.49 -22.21 5.10
N ILE A 196 -18.46 -20.87 4.98
CA ILE A 196 -19.40 -20.12 4.13
C ILE A 196 -18.84 -19.89 2.72
N ALA A 197 -17.53 -19.99 2.52
CA ALA A 197 -16.89 -19.85 1.20
C ALA A 197 -17.46 -20.83 0.16
N LYS A 198 -18.12 -21.91 0.61
CA LYS A 198 -18.85 -22.87 -0.24
C LYS A 198 -20.08 -22.25 -0.91
N ALA A 199 -20.66 -21.18 -0.38
CA ALA A 199 -21.73 -20.45 -1.06
C ALA A 199 -21.19 -19.86 -2.36
N LYS A 200 -21.77 -20.24 -3.49
CA LYS A 200 -21.27 -19.96 -4.85
C LYS A 200 -20.91 -18.49 -5.08
N ARG A 201 -21.67 -17.55 -4.48
CA ARG A 201 -21.41 -16.10 -4.61
C ARG A 201 -20.04 -15.70 -4.05
N PHE A 202 -19.61 -16.26 -2.93
CA PHE A 202 -18.35 -15.87 -2.29
C PHE A 202 -17.10 -16.42 -2.99
N SER A 203 -17.24 -17.42 -3.86
CA SER A 203 -16.14 -17.85 -4.73
C SER A 203 -15.68 -16.73 -5.70
N MET A 204 -16.53 -15.71 -5.91
CA MET A 204 -16.25 -14.56 -6.78
C MET A 204 -15.40 -13.48 -6.12
N ILE A 205 -15.13 -13.52 -4.81
CA ILE A 205 -14.36 -12.48 -4.11
C ILE A 205 -13.02 -12.20 -4.81
N GLY A 206 -12.31 -13.25 -5.20
CA GLY A 206 -11.03 -13.12 -5.91
C GLY A 206 -11.17 -12.38 -7.25
N GLU A 207 -12.23 -12.67 -8.01
CA GLU A 207 -12.49 -11.99 -9.30
C GLU A 207 -12.90 -10.53 -9.09
N TYR A 208 -13.73 -10.23 -8.08
CA TYR A 208 -14.07 -8.87 -7.69
C TYR A 208 -12.80 -8.08 -7.31
N ASN A 209 -11.94 -8.62 -6.47
CA ASN A 209 -10.69 -7.97 -6.06
C ASN A 209 -9.73 -7.74 -7.23
N LYS A 210 -9.62 -8.68 -8.17
CA LYS A 210 -8.84 -8.52 -9.40
C LYS A 210 -9.35 -7.35 -10.25
N ASN A 211 -10.66 -7.24 -10.43
CA ASN A 211 -11.28 -6.17 -11.20
C ASN A 211 -11.20 -4.82 -10.46
N LEU A 212 -11.38 -4.78 -9.13
CA LEU A 212 -11.15 -3.57 -8.32
C LEU A 212 -9.71 -3.07 -8.45
N LYS A 213 -8.72 -3.96 -8.36
CA LYS A 213 -7.30 -3.60 -8.54
C LYS A 213 -7.03 -3.01 -9.92
N ALA A 214 -7.60 -3.61 -10.97
CA ALA A 214 -7.46 -3.11 -12.34
C ALA A 214 -8.12 -1.73 -12.53
N MET A 215 -9.32 -1.54 -11.95
CA MET A 215 -10.03 -0.26 -11.92
C MET A 215 -9.21 0.82 -11.21
N CYS A 216 -8.70 0.54 -10.01
CA CYS A 216 -7.88 1.47 -9.24
C CYS A 216 -6.64 1.92 -10.01
N LYS A 217 -5.93 0.96 -10.65
CA LYS A 217 -4.78 1.27 -11.52
C LYS A 217 -5.17 2.20 -12.68
N LYS A 218 -6.32 1.95 -13.33
CA LYS A 218 -6.81 2.79 -14.44
C LYS A 218 -7.19 4.20 -14.00
N LEU A 219 -7.70 4.34 -12.78
CA LEU A 219 -8.17 5.62 -12.22
C LEU A 219 -7.07 6.35 -11.42
N ASP A 220 -5.87 5.77 -11.32
CA ASP A 220 -4.77 6.31 -10.53
C ASP A 220 -5.22 6.59 -9.09
N VAL A 221 -5.74 5.56 -8.42
CA VAL A 221 -6.05 5.50 -6.99
C VAL A 221 -5.45 4.22 -6.40
N GLU A 222 -5.27 4.19 -5.09
CA GLU A 222 -4.63 3.07 -4.44
C GLU A 222 -5.60 1.90 -4.22
N PHE A 223 -5.09 0.69 -4.39
CA PHE A 223 -5.80 -0.54 -4.03
C PHE A 223 -5.08 -1.24 -2.88
N MET A 224 -5.81 -1.52 -1.80
CA MET A 224 -5.31 -2.19 -0.61
C MET A 224 -5.90 -3.60 -0.51
N ASP A 225 -5.06 -4.63 -0.65
CA ASP A 225 -5.46 -6.03 -0.45
C ASP A 225 -4.99 -6.53 0.91
N SER A 226 -5.91 -6.60 1.85
CA SER A 226 -5.68 -7.16 3.19
C SER A 226 -6.15 -8.62 3.36
N SER A 227 -6.42 -9.31 2.26
CA SER A 227 -6.89 -10.71 2.28
C SER A 227 -5.93 -11.66 2.99
N SER A 228 -4.62 -11.44 2.86
CA SER A 228 -3.59 -12.25 3.53
C SER A 228 -3.66 -12.14 5.05
N VAL A 229 -3.98 -10.95 5.56
CA VAL A 229 -4.12 -10.69 7.00
C VAL A 229 -5.22 -11.57 7.59
N LEU A 230 -6.40 -11.55 6.98
CA LEU A 230 -7.54 -12.33 7.48
C LEU A 230 -7.36 -13.84 7.28
N LYS A 231 -6.71 -14.26 6.17
CA LYS A 231 -6.37 -15.67 5.95
C LYS A 231 -5.39 -16.21 6.99
N ALA A 232 -4.49 -15.37 7.51
CA ALA A 232 -3.56 -15.74 8.58
C ALA A 232 -4.22 -15.79 9.97
N HIS A 233 -5.42 -15.19 10.13
CA HIS A 233 -6.13 -15.07 11.39
C HIS A 233 -7.60 -15.49 11.28
N PRO A 234 -7.87 -16.78 10.93
CA PRO A 234 -9.24 -17.29 10.77
C PRO A 234 -10.04 -17.28 12.08
N GLU A 235 -9.37 -17.25 13.23
CA GLU A 235 -9.99 -17.09 14.55
C GLU A 235 -10.70 -15.74 14.74
N CYS A 236 -10.47 -14.79 13.84
CA CYS A 236 -11.09 -13.47 13.90
C CYS A 236 -12.51 -13.41 13.30
N TYR A 237 -12.97 -14.45 12.63
CA TYR A 237 -14.36 -14.48 12.13
C TYR A 237 -15.36 -14.62 13.28
N GLY A 238 -16.47 -13.91 13.16
CA GLY A 238 -17.67 -14.15 13.96
C GLY A 238 -18.36 -15.48 13.58
N SER A 239 -19.41 -15.82 14.31
CA SER A 239 -20.16 -17.07 14.10
C SER A 239 -20.82 -17.19 12.72
N ASP A 240 -21.07 -16.06 12.05
CA ASP A 240 -21.59 -16.01 10.69
C ASP A 240 -20.52 -16.16 9.60
N GLY A 241 -19.24 -16.14 9.99
CA GLY A 241 -18.08 -16.29 9.11
C GLY A 241 -17.88 -15.13 8.13
N ILE A 242 -18.54 -13.99 8.35
CA ILE A 242 -18.45 -12.76 7.54
C ILE A 242 -17.97 -11.60 8.42
N HIS A 243 -18.66 -11.33 9.54
CA HIS A 243 -18.29 -10.28 10.45
C HIS A 243 -17.06 -10.65 11.26
N LEU A 244 -16.34 -9.64 11.73
CA LEU A 244 -15.01 -9.80 12.29
C LEU A 244 -14.95 -9.32 13.74
N SER A 245 -14.12 -9.97 14.54
CA SER A 245 -13.94 -9.65 15.95
C SER A 245 -13.17 -8.33 16.13
N LYS A 246 -13.29 -7.74 17.32
CA LYS A 246 -12.48 -6.57 17.72
C LYS A 246 -10.99 -6.80 17.50
N ALA A 247 -10.49 -8.00 17.79
CA ALA A 247 -9.09 -8.36 17.63
C ALA A 247 -8.60 -8.21 16.18
N PHE A 248 -9.44 -8.53 15.19
CA PHE A 248 -9.08 -8.32 13.79
C PHE A 248 -8.74 -6.86 13.51
N TYR A 249 -9.60 -5.93 13.91
CA TYR A 249 -9.38 -4.50 13.64
C TYR A 249 -8.17 -3.97 14.40
N GLU A 250 -8.06 -4.22 15.70
CA GLU A 250 -7.02 -3.63 16.55
C GLU A 250 -5.64 -4.27 16.36
N LYS A 251 -5.56 -5.60 16.30
CA LYS A 251 -4.27 -6.30 16.27
C LYS A 251 -3.71 -6.49 14.89
N TYR A 252 -4.58 -6.52 13.86
CA TYR A 252 -4.17 -6.93 12.52
C TYR A 252 -4.46 -5.87 11.47
N TRP A 253 -5.72 -5.53 11.19
CA TRP A 253 -6.09 -4.75 10.03
C TRP A 253 -5.65 -3.28 10.09
N LEU A 254 -5.87 -2.58 11.20
CA LEU A 254 -5.42 -1.19 11.34
C LEU A 254 -3.89 -1.08 11.36
N ARG A 255 -3.21 -2.08 11.96
CA ARG A 255 -1.75 -2.15 11.92
C ARG A 255 -1.22 -2.42 10.53
N PHE A 256 -1.90 -3.27 9.76
CA PHE A 256 -1.61 -3.48 8.34
C PHE A 256 -1.74 -2.17 7.55
N ILE A 257 -2.82 -1.41 7.75
CA ILE A 257 -3.01 -0.10 7.12
C ILE A 257 -1.87 0.86 7.48
N ILE A 258 -1.49 0.94 8.75
CA ILE A 258 -0.37 1.78 9.19
C ILE A 258 0.92 1.40 8.45
N ARG A 259 1.23 0.10 8.34
CA ARG A 259 2.46 -0.39 7.70
C ARG A 259 2.45 -0.20 6.19
N GLU A 260 1.42 -0.72 5.53
CA GLU A 260 1.39 -0.80 4.06
C GLU A 260 1.01 0.53 3.41
N MET A 261 0.13 1.29 4.06
CA MET A 261 -0.35 2.55 3.51
C MET A 261 0.34 3.77 4.11
N GLY A 262 1.24 3.59 5.09
CA GLY A 262 1.99 4.67 5.72
C GLY A 262 1.11 5.68 6.47
N ILE A 263 0.00 5.24 7.08
CA ILE A 263 -0.88 6.10 7.88
C ILE A 263 -0.24 6.33 9.25
N VAL A 264 0.24 7.53 9.50
CA VAL A 264 1.01 7.86 10.72
C VAL A 264 0.45 9.05 11.53
N GLY A 265 -0.72 9.57 11.19
CA GLY A 265 -1.41 10.66 11.93
C GLY A 265 -1.31 12.04 11.33
#